data_2b0f839e249e83d48afb357df00c96b2
#
_entry.id   2b0f839e249e83d48afb357df00c96b2
#
_cell.length_a   1.000
_cell.length_b   1.000
_cell.length_c   1.000
_cell.angle_alpha   90.00
_cell.angle_beta   90.00
_cell.angle_gamma   90.00
#
_symmetry.space_group_name_H-M   'P 1'
#
loop_
_entity.id
_entity.type
_entity.pdbx_description
1 polymer ?
#
loop_
_entity_poly.entity_id
_entity_poly.type
_entity_poly.pdbx_seq_one_letter_code
_entity_poly.pdbx_strand_id
1 'polypeptide(L)'
;MQEALDALAEYGDDAKLLAGGHSLIPLMKYRLATPKVLIDISGIAELSGVTFEGDSLVIGAATRHAIVEHSPVVKEHCRLLAYTASLVGDPQVRNRGTIGGSVAHGDSASDLPVSLLAMDAQFTAQGRNGTRTIAAADFFVGFWQTALTPNEVLINIKVPLAKQRWSYQKFTIRSQDWATVSSAVYGNAVALGAMADIPIRARDVESALLQGADISQAALLADHNTSPSSDTRASSDYRRHLARVLTEDGLREALARN
;
A
#
# COMPACT_ATOMS: atom_id res chain seq x y z
N MET A 1 21.21 5.99 -9.36
CA MET A 1 20.72 6.42 -8.03
C MET A 1 21.36 7.71 -7.56
N GLN A 2 22.69 7.86 -7.58
CA GLN A 2 23.37 9.06 -7.05
C GLN A 2 22.88 10.36 -7.71
N GLU A 3 22.72 10.39 -9.02
CA GLU A 3 22.20 11.55 -9.77
C GLU A 3 20.81 11.99 -9.28
N ALA A 4 19.94 11.03 -8.95
CA ALA A 4 18.60 11.34 -8.42
C ALA A 4 18.67 11.98 -7.03
N LEU A 5 19.56 11.48 -6.16
CA LEU A 5 19.78 12.06 -4.83
C LEU A 5 20.42 13.44 -4.91
N ASP A 6 21.32 13.64 -5.86
CA ASP A 6 21.98 14.94 -6.08
C ASP A 6 20.97 15.98 -6.59
N ALA A 7 20.12 15.58 -7.53
CA ALA A 7 19.05 16.45 -8.04
C ALA A 7 18.01 16.80 -6.95
N LEU A 8 17.59 15.81 -6.10
CA LEU A 8 16.70 16.09 -4.97
C LEU A 8 17.31 17.13 -4.02
N ALA A 9 18.62 17.03 -3.75
CA ALA A 9 19.27 17.97 -2.86
C ALA A 9 19.50 19.36 -3.50
N GLU A 10 19.69 19.43 -4.82
CA GLU A 10 19.86 20.67 -5.56
C GLU A 10 18.54 21.45 -5.68
N TYR A 11 17.46 20.77 -6.04
CA TYR A 11 16.19 21.42 -6.35
C TYR A 11 15.19 21.40 -5.19
N GLY A 12 15.41 20.59 -4.15
CA GLY A 12 14.58 20.55 -2.93
C GLY A 12 13.08 20.41 -3.23
N ASP A 13 12.27 21.31 -2.67
CA ASP A 13 10.80 21.29 -2.82
C ASP A 13 10.32 21.55 -4.25
N ASP A 14 11.15 22.13 -5.11
CA ASP A 14 10.86 22.35 -6.52
C ASP A 14 10.91 21.04 -7.35
N ALA A 15 11.53 19.99 -6.80
CA ALA A 15 11.65 18.69 -7.46
C ALA A 15 10.59 17.67 -6.99
N LYS A 16 10.20 16.78 -7.90
CA LYS A 16 9.42 15.57 -7.59
C LYS A 16 9.96 14.37 -8.35
N LEU A 17 10.02 13.23 -7.67
CA LEU A 17 10.37 11.96 -8.27
C LEU A 17 9.25 11.48 -9.19
N LEU A 18 9.61 11.04 -10.38
CA LEU A 18 8.69 10.42 -11.34
C LEU A 18 9.07 8.95 -11.51
N ALA A 19 8.21 8.05 -11.00
CA ALA A 19 8.30 6.61 -11.25
C ALA A 19 7.29 6.19 -12.34
N GLY A 20 6.16 5.58 -11.97
CA GLY A 20 5.11 5.19 -12.91
C GLY A 20 4.25 6.33 -13.44
N GLY A 21 4.22 7.46 -12.77
CA GLY A 21 3.50 8.68 -13.17
C GLY A 21 1.97 8.66 -12.95
N HIS A 22 1.39 7.55 -12.49
CA HIS A 22 -0.07 7.39 -12.43
C HIS A 22 -0.78 8.15 -11.30
N SER A 23 -0.04 8.72 -10.35
CA SER A 23 -0.56 9.69 -9.38
C SER A 23 -0.06 11.10 -9.71
N LEU A 24 1.25 11.28 -9.90
CA LEU A 24 1.86 12.60 -10.09
C LEU A 24 1.38 13.29 -11.38
N ILE A 25 1.33 12.58 -12.52
CA ILE A 25 0.90 13.21 -13.80
C ILE A 25 -0.56 13.68 -13.75
N PRO A 26 -1.54 12.91 -13.24
CA PRO A 26 -2.89 13.42 -12.97
C PRO A 26 -2.93 14.66 -12.06
N LEU A 27 -2.16 14.67 -10.96
CA LEU A 27 -2.08 15.84 -10.08
C LEU A 27 -1.54 17.07 -10.81
N MET A 28 -0.52 16.90 -11.64
CA MET A 28 0.03 17.98 -12.47
C MET A 28 -0.98 18.47 -13.52
N LYS A 29 -1.73 17.55 -14.14
CA LYS A 29 -2.78 17.89 -15.11
C LYS A 29 -3.86 18.78 -14.49
N TYR A 30 -4.23 18.54 -13.24
CA TYR A 30 -5.17 19.36 -12.49
C TYR A 30 -4.52 20.53 -11.73
N ARG A 31 -3.19 20.73 -11.88
CA ARG A 31 -2.41 21.76 -11.19
C ARG A 31 -2.47 21.66 -9.65
N LEU A 32 -2.70 20.46 -9.13
CA LEU A 32 -2.61 20.15 -7.70
C LEU A 32 -1.17 19.90 -7.27
N ALA A 33 -0.29 19.58 -8.21
CA ALA A 33 1.16 19.54 -8.03
C ALA A 33 1.80 20.32 -9.20
N THR A 34 2.73 21.21 -8.88
CA THR A 34 3.40 22.08 -9.85
C THR A 34 4.93 22.08 -9.66
N PRO A 35 5.58 20.90 -9.71
CA PRO A 35 7.04 20.85 -9.57
C PRO A 35 7.70 21.56 -10.76
N LYS A 36 8.83 22.23 -10.50
CA LYS A 36 9.65 22.83 -11.55
C LYS A 36 10.57 21.80 -12.21
N VAL A 37 10.93 20.77 -11.48
CA VAL A 37 11.84 19.70 -11.93
C VAL A 37 11.19 18.34 -11.68
N LEU A 38 11.23 17.49 -12.70
CA LEU A 38 10.87 16.06 -12.58
C LEU A 38 12.13 15.22 -12.68
N ILE A 39 12.37 14.39 -11.66
CA ILE A 39 13.49 13.47 -11.60
C ILE A 39 12.95 12.09 -11.96
N ASP A 40 13.18 11.65 -13.18
CA ASP A 40 12.71 10.34 -13.66
C ASP A 40 13.59 9.21 -13.11
N ILE A 41 13.01 8.40 -12.21
CA ILE A 41 13.66 7.24 -11.61
C ILE A 41 13.21 5.91 -12.23
N SER A 42 12.34 5.94 -13.23
CA SER A 42 11.75 4.73 -13.84
C SER A 42 12.76 3.85 -14.56
N GLY A 43 13.89 4.43 -15.00
CA GLY A 43 14.97 3.75 -15.69
C GLY A 43 16.09 3.24 -14.77
N ILE A 44 16.01 3.46 -13.45
CA ILE A 44 17.05 3.02 -12.52
C ILE A 44 16.86 1.52 -12.25
N ALA A 45 17.74 0.69 -12.83
CA ALA A 45 17.61 -0.77 -12.77
C ALA A 45 17.63 -1.33 -11.34
N GLU A 46 18.42 -0.75 -10.46
CA GLU A 46 18.53 -1.11 -9.03
C GLU A 46 17.21 -0.99 -8.27
N LEU A 47 16.29 -0.16 -8.74
CA LEU A 47 14.98 0.05 -8.13
C LEU A 47 13.93 -0.96 -8.61
N SER A 48 14.26 -1.89 -9.50
CA SER A 48 13.29 -2.80 -10.10
C SER A 48 13.69 -4.25 -9.85
N GLY A 49 12.69 -5.11 -9.68
CA GLY A 49 12.89 -6.54 -9.53
C GLY A 49 12.36 -7.09 -8.22
N VAL A 50 12.43 -8.41 -8.11
CA VAL A 50 12.00 -9.20 -6.94
C VAL A 50 13.11 -10.16 -6.60
N THR A 51 13.59 -10.11 -5.37
CA THR A 51 14.69 -10.93 -4.85
C THR A 51 14.37 -11.44 -3.45
N PHE A 52 15.14 -12.43 -2.99
CA PHE A 52 15.09 -12.89 -1.60
C PHE A 52 16.23 -12.29 -0.80
N GLU A 53 15.97 -11.95 0.45
CA GLU A 53 16.94 -11.57 1.44
C GLU A 53 16.61 -12.28 2.76
N GLY A 54 17.33 -13.36 3.06
CA GLY A 54 17.03 -14.23 4.19
C GLY A 54 15.62 -14.83 4.09
N ASP A 55 14.80 -14.55 5.09
CA ASP A 55 13.40 -14.97 5.20
C ASP A 55 12.38 -13.94 4.68
N SER A 56 12.83 -13.05 3.83
CA SER A 56 11.99 -11.95 3.31
C SER A 56 12.08 -11.85 1.80
N LEU A 57 10.99 -11.41 1.19
CA LEU A 57 10.94 -11.01 -0.20
C LEU A 57 11.23 -9.51 -0.29
N VAL A 58 12.19 -9.14 -1.12
CA VAL A 58 12.56 -7.74 -1.39
C VAL A 58 12.12 -7.37 -2.78
N ILE A 59 11.30 -6.32 -2.85
CA ILE A 59 10.73 -5.80 -4.11
C ILE A 59 11.25 -4.38 -4.30
N GLY A 60 11.94 -4.14 -5.41
CA GLY A 60 12.41 -2.79 -5.76
C GLY A 60 11.25 -1.82 -5.94
N ALA A 61 11.39 -0.59 -5.47
CA ALA A 61 10.31 0.39 -5.42
C ALA A 61 9.77 0.78 -6.81
N ALA A 62 10.60 0.76 -7.86
CA ALA A 62 10.17 1.00 -9.23
C ALA A 62 9.60 -0.24 -9.94
N THR A 63 9.45 -1.37 -9.26
CA THR A 63 8.81 -2.57 -9.82
C THR A 63 7.35 -2.27 -10.15
N ARG A 64 6.96 -2.53 -11.40
CA ARG A 64 5.60 -2.26 -11.89
C ARG A 64 4.59 -3.20 -11.25
N HIS A 65 3.36 -2.72 -11.06
CA HIS A 65 2.28 -3.55 -10.52
C HIS A 65 2.07 -4.83 -11.33
N ALA A 66 2.17 -4.77 -12.67
CA ALA A 66 2.06 -5.95 -13.53
C ALA A 66 3.15 -6.99 -13.27
N ILE A 67 4.36 -6.57 -12.90
CA ILE A 67 5.43 -7.50 -12.51
C ILE A 67 5.10 -8.15 -11.17
N VAL A 68 4.63 -7.39 -10.17
CA VAL A 68 4.21 -7.92 -8.87
C VAL A 68 3.06 -8.91 -9.05
N GLU A 69 2.05 -8.57 -9.86
CA GLU A 69 0.89 -9.40 -10.19
C GLU A 69 1.28 -10.74 -10.82
N HIS A 70 2.21 -10.72 -11.78
CA HIS A 70 2.51 -11.90 -12.61
C HIS A 70 3.74 -12.68 -12.17
N SER A 71 4.57 -12.14 -11.27
CA SER A 71 5.79 -12.81 -10.79
C SER A 71 5.48 -14.18 -10.19
N PRO A 72 6.05 -15.28 -10.68
CA PRO A 72 5.91 -16.59 -10.06
C PRO A 72 6.36 -16.60 -8.60
N VAL A 73 7.43 -15.90 -8.29
CA VAL A 73 8.00 -15.77 -6.94
C VAL A 73 7.01 -15.09 -5.99
N VAL A 74 6.40 -13.97 -6.41
CA VAL A 74 5.41 -13.27 -5.58
C VAL A 74 4.15 -14.11 -5.42
N LYS A 75 3.70 -14.79 -6.48
CA LYS A 75 2.54 -15.71 -6.43
C LYS A 75 2.77 -16.91 -5.51
N GLU A 76 3.98 -17.40 -5.41
CA GLU A 76 4.32 -18.52 -4.55
C GLU A 76 4.44 -18.10 -3.09
N HIS A 77 5.12 -16.99 -2.82
CA HIS A 77 5.53 -16.61 -1.46
C HIS A 77 4.70 -15.50 -0.83
N CYS A 78 4.08 -14.63 -1.63
CA CYS A 78 3.30 -13.46 -1.18
C CYS A 78 1.98 -13.33 -1.95
N ARG A 79 1.14 -14.37 -1.92
CA ARG A 79 -0.11 -14.46 -2.68
C ARG A 79 -1.03 -13.25 -2.47
N LEU A 80 -1.16 -12.78 -1.24
CA LEU A 80 -1.94 -11.57 -0.93
C LEU A 80 -1.46 -10.39 -1.79
N LEU A 81 -0.14 -10.16 -1.86
CA LEU A 81 0.42 -9.03 -2.60
C LEU A 81 0.20 -9.17 -4.12
N ALA A 82 0.40 -10.37 -4.69
CA ALA A 82 0.13 -10.62 -6.10
C ALA A 82 -1.35 -10.40 -6.44
N TYR A 83 -2.25 -10.89 -5.59
CA TYR A 83 -3.69 -10.71 -5.75
C TYR A 83 -4.09 -9.23 -5.65
N THR A 84 -3.60 -8.53 -4.64
CA THR A 84 -3.89 -7.10 -4.46
C THR A 84 -3.37 -6.28 -5.64
N ALA A 85 -2.18 -6.59 -6.17
CA ALA A 85 -1.64 -5.93 -7.35
C ALA A 85 -2.57 -6.08 -8.57
N SER A 86 -3.24 -7.22 -8.74
CA SER A 86 -4.19 -7.46 -9.83
C SER A 86 -5.44 -6.60 -9.77
N LEU A 87 -5.78 -6.08 -8.59
CA LEU A 87 -6.95 -5.22 -8.36
C LEU A 87 -6.66 -3.72 -8.55
N VAL A 88 -5.41 -3.36 -8.78
CA VAL A 88 -5.01 -1.96 -9.04
C VAL A 88 -5.45 -1.53 -10.43
N GLY A 89 -6.43 -0.61 -10.53
CA GLY A 89 -6.87 0.02 -11.78
C GLY A 89 -7.18 -0.97 -12.90
N ASP A 90 -6.64 -0.67 -14.07
CA ASP A 90 -6.66 -1.48 -15.29
C ASP A 90 -5.24 -1.95 -15.68
N PRO A 91 -5.10 -2.81 -16.71
CA PRO A 91 -3.79 -3.25 -17.19
C PRO A 91 -2.86 -2.10 -17.62
N GLN A 92 -3.39 -0.97 -18.10
CA GLN A 92 -2.58 0.18 -18.51
C GLN A 92 -1.94 0.82 -17.28
N VAL A 93 -2.72 0.99 -16.21
CA VAL A 93 -2.22 1.47 -14.91
C VAL A 93 -1.16 0.52 -14.37
N ARG A 94 -1.44 -0.80 -14.35
CA ARG A 94 -0.50 -1.79 -13.80
C ARG A 94 0.81 -1.89 -14.59
N ASN A 95 0.78 -1.64 -15.90
CA ASN A 95 1.98 -1.64 -16.74
C ASN A 95 2.87 -0.41 -16.56
N ARG A 96 2.40 0.63 -15.91
CA ARG A 96 3.16 1.87 -15.67
C ARG A 96 3.37 2.14 -14.18
N GLY A 97 2.30 2.05 -13.39
CA GLY A 97 2.35 2.27 -11.95
C GLY A 97 3.31 1.30 -11.26
N THR A 98 3.95 1.76 -10.19
CA THR A 98 4.97 1.02 -9.44
C THR A 98 4.54 0.83 -7.99
N ILE A 99 4.97 -0.27 -7.36
CA ILE A 99 4.65 -0.56 -5.98
C ILE A 99 5.14 0.53 -5.03
N GLY A 100 6.39 0.99 -5.20
CA GLY A 100 6.94 2.08 -4.41
C GLY A 100 6.28 3.42 -4.67
N GLY A 101 5.84 3.68 -5.92
CA GLY A 101 5.05 4.87 -6.25
C GLY A 101 3.71 4.91 -5.50
N SER A 102 3.02 3.77 -5.40
CA SER A 102 1.78 3.64 -4.62
C SER A 102 2.02 3.86 -3.12
N VAL A 103 3.10 3.28 -2.58
CA VAL A 103 3.50 3.44 -1.17
C VAL A 103 3.89 4.88 -0.87
N ALA A 104 4.77 5.49 -1.68
CA ALA A 104 5.26 6.85 -1.48
C ALA A 104 4.17 7.92 -1.68
N HIS A 105 3.13 7.63 -2.47
CA HIS A 105 1.98 8.52 -2.64
C HIS A 105 1.14 8.65 -1.37
N GLY A 106 1.08 7.60 -0.55
CA GLY A 106 0.47 7.65 0.78
C GLY A 106 -1.06 7.79 0.78
N ASP A 107 -1.74 7.43 -0.30
CA ASP A 107 -3.22 7.46 -0.33
C ASP A 107 -3.80 6.27 0.42
N SER A 108 -4.65 6.54 1.41
CA SER A 108 -5.30 5.51 2.24
C SER A 108 -6.24 4.58 1.46
N ALA A 109 -6.71 5.00 0.28
CA ALA A 109 -7.55 4.19 -0.60
C ALA A 109 -6.73 3.31 -1.56
N SER A 110 -5.40 3.39 -1.53
CA SER A 110 -4.50 2.54 -2.32
C SER A 110 -4.53 1.09 -1.83
N ASP A 111 -4.61 0.15 -2.76
CA ASP A 111 -4.73 -1.27 -2.45
C ASP A 111 -3.45 -1.86 -1.80
N LEU A 112 -2.29 -1.64 -2.42
CA LEU A 112 -1.03 -2.24 -1.97
C LEU A 112 -0.56 -1.77 -0.59
N PRO A 113 -0.65 -0.48 -0.19
CA PRO A 113 -0.33 -0.04 1.15
C PRO A 113 -1.09 -0.78 2.25
N VAL A 114 -2.37 -1.09 2.03
CA VAL A 114 -3.20 -1.83 2.99
C VAL A 114 -2.70 -3.27 3.16
N SER A 115 -2.41 -3.96 2.07
CA SER A 115 -1.84 -5.32 2.13
C SER A 115 -0.46 -5.35 2.76
N LEU A 116 0.41 -4.40 2.42
CA LEU A 116 1.75 -4.29 2.98
C LEU A 116 1.71 -4.00 4.49
N LEU A 117 0.75 -3.20 4.94
CA LEU A 117 0.50 -2.94 6.36
C LEU A 117 0.05 -4.21 7.09
N ALA A 118 -0.87 -5.01 6.50
CA ALA A 118 -1.30 -6.28 7.08
C ALA A 118 -0.17 -7.31 7.15
N MET A 119 0.79 -7.26 6.23
CA MET A 119 1.95 -8.15 6.16
C MET A 119 3.14 -7.68 7.01
N ASP A 120 3.01 -6.60 7.78
CA ASP A 120 4.08 -5.99 8.57
C ASP A 120 5.35 -5.72 7.73
N ALA A 121 5.15 -5.21 6.51
CA ALA A 121 6.24 -4.90 5.59
C ALA A 121 7.15 -3.79 6.13
N GLN A 122 8.35 -3.72 5.59
CA GLN A 122 9.34 -2.69 5.87
C GLN A 122 9.70 -1.95 4.58
N PHE A 123 9.92 -0.66 4.68
CA PHE A 123 10.26 0.21 3.57
C PHE A 123 11.67 0.76 3.77
N THR A 124 12.53 0.60 2.78
CA THR A 124 13.89 1.16 2.83
C THR A 124 13.94 2.45 2.06
N ALA A 125 14.27 3.53 2.74
CA ALA A 125 14.53 4.84 2.15
C ALA A 125 16.03 5.09 2.06
N GLN A 126 16.47 5.72 0.98
CA GLN A 126 17.86 6.13 0.75
C GLN A 126 17.93 7.64 0.60
N GLY A 127 18.78 8.26 1.41
CA GLY A 127 19.23 9.65 1.29
C GLY A 127 20.72 9.73 1.02
N ARG A 128 21.27 10.93 0.94
CA ARG A 128 22.74 11.16 0.77
C ARG A 128 23.58 10.56 1.88
N ASN A 129 23.04 10.48 3.09
CA ASN A 129 23.77 10.04 4.30
C ASN A 129 23.62 8.53 4.56
N GLY A 130 23.03 7.78 3.63
CA GLY A 130 22.82 6.35 3.76
C GLY A 130 21.36 5.94 3.65
N THR A 131 21.05 4.73 4.14
CA THR A 131 19.72 4.13 4.10
C THR A 131 19.14 3.99 5.49
N ARG A 132 17.81 4.04 5.57
CA ARG A 132 17.07 3.69 6.79
C ARG A 132 15.86 2.83 6.46
N THR A 133 15.47 1.99 7.39
CA THR A 133 14.28 1.14 7.29
C THR A 133 13.18 1.70 8.16
N ILE A 134 11.95 1.72 7.62
CA ILE A 134 10.76 2.23 8.26
C ILE A 134 9.70 1.12 8.23
N ALA A 135 9.12 0.77 9.37
CA ALA A 135 8.02 -0.19 9.40
C ALA A 135 6.78 0.37 8.70
N ALA A 136 5.98 -0.49 8.05
CA ALA A 136 4.75 -0.05 7.39
C ALA A 136 3.77 0.65 8.36
N ALA A 137 3.79 0.25 9.64
CA ALA A 137 2.98 0.86 10.69
C ALA A 137 3.35 2.33 10.99
N ASP A 138 4.60 2.72 10.72
CA ASP A 138 5.14 4.05 11.03
C ASP A 138 5.33 4.90 9.76
N PHE A 139 5.03 4.33 8.60
CA PHE A 139 5.37 4.97 7.32
C PHE A 139 4.33 6.00 6.87
N PHE A 140 3.04 5.74 7.07
CA PHE A 140 1.94 6.62 6.68
C PHE A 140 1.62 7.54 7.85
N VAL A 141 1.83 8.85 7.69
CA VAL A 141 1.76 9.83 8.79
C VAL A 141 0.61 10.83 8.67
N GLY A 142 -0.05 10.89 7.52
CA GLY A 142 -1.19 11.78 7.29
C GLY A 142 -1.72 11.67 5.87
N PHE A 143 -2.71 12.50 5.53
CA PHE A 143 -3.33 12.53 4.21
C PHE A 143 -2.28 12.85 3.13
N TRP A 144 -1.99 11.87 2.28
CA TRP A 144 -0.93 11.91 1.26
C TRP A 144 0.45 12.28 1.82
N GLN A 145 0.70 11.91 3.07
CA GLN A 145 1.97 12.15 3.74
C GLN A 145 2.57 10.83 4.23
N THR A 146 3.85 10.70 4.01
CA THR A 146 4.65 9.55 4.45
C THR A 146 5.83 10.02 5.29
N ALA A 147 6.48 9.08 5.98
CA ALA A 147 7.68 9.34 6.76
C ALA A 147 8.94 9.61 5.91
N LEU A 148 8.84 9.57 4.57
CA LEU A 148 9.94 9.97 3.69
C LEU A 148 10.23 11.46 3.83
N THR A 149 11.50 11.80 3.95
CA THR A 149 11.93 13.19 3.87
C THR A 149 12.04 13.65 2.41
N PRO A 150 12.00 14.97 2.12
CA PRO A 150 12.12 15.49 0.75
C PRO A 150 13.36 15.03 -0.01
N ASN A 151 14.44 14.68 0.70
CA ASN A 151 15.73 14.27 0.12
C ASN A 151 15.92 12.73 0.12
N GLU A 152 14.85 11.95 0.29
CA GLU A 152 14.91 10.49 0.29
C GLU A 152 14.18 9.90 -0.90
N VAL A 153 14.70 8.78 -1.38
CA VAL A 153 14.09 7.91 -2.38
C VAL A 153 13.73 6.60 -1.71
N LEU A 154 12.47 6.17 -1.84
CA LEU A 154 12.07 4.80 -1.49
C LEU A 154 12.75 3.84 -2.47
N ILE A 155 13.58 2.92 -1.97
CA ILE A 155 14.35 2.04 -2.84
C ILE A 155 13.81 0.61 -2.91
N ASN A 156 13.27 0.08 -1.82
CA ASN A 156 12.65 -1.24 -1.80
C ASN A 156 11.58 -1.39 -0.71
N ILE A 157 10.80 -2.45 -0.88
CA ILE A 157 9.81 -2.95 0.06
C ILE A 157 10.24 -4.36 0.46
N LYS A 158 10.43 -4.61 1.74
CA LYS A 158 10.76 -5.91 2.32
C LYS A 158 9.53 -6.50 2.99
N VAL A 159 9.13 -7.70 2.54
CA VAL A 159 7.94 -8.40 3.04
C VAL A 159 8.40 -9.70 3.72
N PRO A 160 8.08 -9.91 5.01
CA PRO A 160 8.41 -11.15 5.70
C PRO A 160 7.72 -12.35 5.04
N LEU A 161 8.47 -13.46 4.86
CA LEU A 161 7.95 -14.70 4.31
C LEU A 161 7.32 -15.54 5.43
N ALA A 162 6.04 -15.35 5.63
CA ALA A 162 5.26 -16.20 6.52
C ALA A 162 4.11 -16.83 5.72
N LYS A 163 3.98 -18.17 5.80
CA LYS A 163 2.81 -18.85 5.23
C LYS A 163 1.61 -18.58 6.13
N GLN A 164 0.85 -17.58 5.77
CA GLN A 164 -0.35 -17.17 6.48
C GLN A 164 -1.59 -17.35 5.61
N ARG A 165 -2.72 -17.58 6.24
CA ARG A 165 -4.03 -17.43 5.61
C ARG A 165 -4.21 -15.96 5.25
N TRP A 166 -4.84 -15.70 4.12
CA TRP A 166 -4.95 -14.33 3.65
C TRP A 166 -6.25 -14.11 2.87
N SER A 167 -6.69 -12.88 2.85
CA SER A 167 -7.71 -12.38 1.93
C SER A 167 -7.53 -10.90 1.65
N TYR A 168 -8.16 -10.43 0.59
CA TYR A 168 -8.30 -9.00 0.33
C TYR A 168 -9.70 -8.74 -0.20
N GLN A 169 -10.45 -7.92 0.52
CA GLN A 169 -11.79 -7.49 0.16
C GLN A 169 -11.74 -6.01 -0.25
N LYS A 170 -12.39 -5.68 -1.36
CA LYS A 170 -12.43 -4.32 -1.88
C LYS A 170 -13.83 -3.99 -2.36
N PHE A 171 -14.44 -2.98 -1.79
CA PHE A 171 -15.69 -2.41 -2.29
C PHE A 171 -15.39 -1.19 -3.16
N THR A 172 -15.95 -1.18 -4.37
CA THR A 172 -15.84 -0.07 -5.33
C THR A 172 -17.16 0.15 -6.03
N ILE A 173 -17.41 1.37 -6.51
CA ILE A 173 -18.60 1.66 -7.34
C ILE A 173 -18.40 1.11 -8.76
N ARG A 174 -17.18 1.18 -9.28
CA ARG A 174 -16.79 0.61 -10.58
C ARG A 174 -15.57 -0.28 -10.38
N SER A 175 -15.44 -1.33 -11.16
CA SER A 175 -14.39 -2.35 -11.00
C SER A 175 -12.95 -1.81 -11.00
N GLN A 176 -12.70 -0.67 -11.63
CA GLN A 176 -11.36 -0.08 -11.76
C GLN A 176 -11.14 1.11 -10.83
N ASP A 177 -12.14 1.45 -10.01
CA ASP A 177 -12.05 2.58 -9.08
C ASP A 177 -11.10 2.28 -7.90
N TRP A 178 -10.65 3.33 -7.29
CA TRP A 178 -10.07 3.31 -5.95
C TRP A 178 -11.07 2.72 -4.96
N ALA A 179 -10.55 2.08 -3.92
CA ALA A 179 -11.40 1.49 -2.91
C ALA A 179 -12.29 2.55 -2.25
N THR A 180 -13.59 2.27 -2.16
CA THR A 180 -14.46 2.99 -1.23
C THR A 180 -14.15 2.56 0.19
N VAL A 181 -13.97 1.26 0.41
CA VAL A 181 -13.39 0.63 1.60
C VAL A 181 -12.67 -0.63 1.16
N SER A 182 -11.56 -0.97 1.79
CA SER A 182 -10.89 -2.24 1.62
C SER A 182 -10.45 -2.84 2.95
N SER A 183 -10.34 -4.18 2.99
CA SER A 183 -9.87 -4.93 4.14
C SER A 183 -8.88 -6.00 3.67
N ALA A 184 -7.67 -5.99 4.21
CA ALA A 184 -6.66 -7.01 4.02
C ALA A 184 -6.51 -7.85 5.28
N VAL A 185 -6.57 -9.16 5.14
CA VAL A 185 -6.34 -10.12 6.23
C VAL A 185 -5.07 -10.90 5.94
N TYR A 186 -4.18 -11.00 6.92
CA TYR A 186 -2.97 -11.81 6.84
C TYR A 186 -2.69 -12.46 8.21
N GLY A 187 -2.96 -13.76 8.33
CA GLY A 187 -3.04 -14.42 9.64
C GLY A 187 -4.14 -13.80 10.49
N ASN A 188 -3.76 -13.25 11.65
CA ASN A 188 -4.66 -12.51 12.54
C ASN A 188 -4.60 -10.99 12.31
N ALA A 189 -3.70 -10.54 11.45
CA ALA A 189 -3.58 -9.13 11.13
C ALA A 189 -4.70 -8.69 10.19
N VAL A 190 -5.31 -7.55 10.50
CA VAL A 190 -6.37 -6.93 9.70
C VAL A 190 -6.03 -5.46 9.45
N ALA A 191 -5.88 -5.09 8.18
CA ALA A 191 -5.64 -3.70 7.79
C ALA A 191 -6.79 -3.17 6.93
N LEU A 192 -7.14 -1.91 7.10
CA LEU A 192 -8.24 -1.24 6.43
C LEU A 192 -7.74 -0.07 5.58
N GLY A 193 -8.31 0.05 4.38
CA GLY A 193 -8.10 1.19 3.49
C GLY A 193 -9.33 2.10 3.41
N ALA A 194 -9.09 3.39 3.20
CA ALA A 194 -10.10 4.45 3.11
C ALA A 194 -10.98 4.59 4.37
N MET A 195 -10.47 4.17 5.53
CA MET A 195 -11.15 4.27 6.83
C MET A 195 -10.56 5.34 7.76
N ALA A 196 -9.50 6.01 7.31
CA ALA A 196 -8.85 7.18 7.91
C ALA A 196 -8.03 7.89 6.84
N ASP A 197 -7.31 8.96 7.19
CA ASP A 197 -6.38 9.65 6.30
C ASP A 197 -5.20 8.77 5.84
N ILE A 198 -4.91 7.70 6.59
CA ILE A 198 -3.87 6.70 6.32
C ILE A 198 -4.46 5.28 6.31
N PRO A 199 -3.80 4.29 5.70
CA PRO A 199 -4.12 2.88 5.94
C PRO A 199 -3.93 2.55 7.43
N ILE A 200 -4.86 1.81 8.03
CA ILE A 200 -4.84 1.53 9.48
C ILE A 200 -4.97 0.04 9.78
N ARG A 201 -4.42 -0.39 10.93
CA ARG A 201 -4.65 -1.73 11.50
C ARG A 201 -5.91 -1.72 12.36
N ALA A 202 -6.79 -2.68 12.15
CA ALA A 202 -7.98 -2.89 12.99
C ALA A 202 -7.60 -3.65 14.27
N ARG A 203 -6.87 -3.00 15.19
CA ARG A 203 -6.26 -3.62 16.37
C ARG A 203 -7.27 -4.27 17.32
N ASP A 204 -8.48 -3.71 17.42
CA ASP A 204 -9.53 -4.27 18.25
C ASP A 204 -10.05 -5.60 17.69
N VAL A 205 -10.15 -5.72 16.35
CA VAL A 205 -10.45 -6.99 15.67
C VAL A 205 -9.37 -8.03 15.96
N GLU A 206 -8.09 -7.66 15.75
CA GLU A 206 -6.93 -8.53 15.98
C GLU A 206 -6.90 -9.04 17.42
N SER A 207 -7.13 -8.14 18.38
CA SER A 207 -7.16 -8.47 19.82
C SER A 207 -8.31 -9.41 20.17
N ALA A 208 -9.50 -9.19 19.62
CA ALA A 208 -10.66 -10.06 19.83
C ALA A 208 -10.41 -11.48 19.27
N LEU A 209 -9.84 -11.59 18.08
CA LEU A 209 -9.46 -12.88 17.48
C LEU A 209 -8.44 -13.63 18.34
N LEU A 210 -7.44 -12.95 18.87
CA LEU A 210 -6.43 -13.54 19.76
C LEU A 210 -7.03 -14.02 21.09
N GLN A 211 -8.11 -13.38 21.55
CA GLN A 211 -8.86 -13.77 22.76
C GLN A 211 -9.90 -14.86 22.49
N GLY A 212 -10.01 -15.35 21.25
CA GLY A 212 -10.91 -16.44 20.88
C GLY A 212 -12.34 -16.01 20.55
N ALA A 213 -12.59 -14.73 20.27
CA ALA A 213 -13.87 -14.28 19.77
C ALA A 213 -14.18 -14.94 18.41
N ASP A 214 -15.46 -15.20 18.13
CA ASP A 214 -15.86 -15.63 16.81
C ASP A 214 -15.69 -14.50 15.77
N ILE A 215 -15.62 -14.87 14.50
CA ILE A 215 -15.35 -13.93 13.40
C ILE A 215 -16.39 -12.81 13.35
N SER A 216 -17.68 -13.14 13.50
CA SER A 216 -18.75 -12.14 13.41
C SER A 216 -18.64 -11.11 14.53
N GLN A 217 -18.33 -11.57 15.76
CA GLN A 217 -18.13 -10.68 16.90
C GLN A 217 -16.88 -9.80 16.72
N ALA A 218 -15.77 -10.40 16.27
CA ALA A 218 -14.55 -9.65 16.04
C ALA A 218 -14.73 -8.60 14.92
N ALA A 219 -15.41 -8.95 13.83
CA ALA A 219 -15.63 -8.05 12.69
C ALA A 219 -16.47 -6.82 13.05
N LEU A 220 -17.35 -6.89 14.05
CA LEU A 220 -18.10 -5.72 14.53
C LEU A 220 -17.21 -4.60 15.08
N LEU A 221 -15.96 -4.92 15.42
CA LEU A 221 -14.99 -3.96 15.93
C LEU A 221 -14.16 -3.28 14.82
N ALA A 222 -14.39 -3.63 13.55
CA ALA A 222 -13.56 -3.17 12.43
C ALA A 222 -13.62 -1.66 12.21
N ASP A 223 -14.69 -0.99 12.63
CA ASP A 223 -14.83 0.45 12.51
C ASP A 223 -14.40 1.23 13.77
N HIS A 224 -13.91 0.54 14.80
CA HIS A 224 -13.34 1.20 15.97
C HIS A 224 -12.05 1.96 15.61
N ASN A 225 -11.87 3.12 16.25
CA ASN A 225 -10.70 3.98 16.02
C ASN A 225 -10.52 4.40 14.55
N THR A 226 -11.61 4.47 13.78
CA THR A 226 -11.63 4.93 12.39
C THR A 226 -12.25 6.31 12.26
N SER A 227 -11.84 7.04 11.22
CA SER A 227 -12.35 8.40 10.91
C SER A 227 -12.60 8.57 9.40
N PRO A 228 -13.47 7.72 8.78
CA PRO A 228 -13.69 7.83 7.35
C PRO A 228 -14.45 9.11 7.00
N SER A 229 -14.05 9.78 5.92
CA SER A 229 -14.72 10.96 5.38
C SER A 229 -16.03 10.57 4.68
N SER A 230 -16.97 11.51 4.61
CA SER A 230 -18.12 11.42 3.69
C SER A 230 -17.79 12.14 2.39
N ASP A 231 -18.08 11.51 1.26
CA ASP A 231 -17.92 12.09 -0.07
C ASP A 231 -19.08 11.68 -1.00
N THR A 232 -18.95 11.96 -2.30
CA THR A 232 -19.96 11.61 -3.31
C THR A 232 -20.11 10.09 -3.53
N ARG A 233 -19.17 9.27 -3.05
CA ARG A 233 -19.17 7.82 -3.22
C ARG A 233 -19.87 7.11 -2.06
N ALA A 234 -19.64 7.57 -0.82
CA ALA A 234 -20.21 6.97 0.38
C ALA A 234 -20.20 7.93 1.57
N SER A 235 -21.21 7.81 2.44
CA SER A 235 -21.18 8.44 3.74
C SER A 235 -20.22 7.75 4.69
N SER A 236 -19.75 8.45 5.71
CA SER A 236 -18.93 7.90 6.80
C SER A 236 -19.57 6.67 7.43
N ASP A 237 -20.88 6.71 7.73
CA ASP A 237 -21.62 5.60 8.31
C ASP A 237 -21.66 4.37 7.39
N TYR A 238 -21.84 4.59 6.08
CA TYR A 238 -21.81 3.49 5.13
C TYR A 238 -20.41 2.86 5.01
N ARG A 239 -19.34 3.67 5.06
CA ARG A 239 -17.97 3.16 5.09
C ARG A 239 -17.71 2.33 6.35
N ARG A 240 -18.19 2.75 7.52
CA ARG A 240 -18.12 1.98 8.77
C ARG A 240 -18.86 0.64 8.65
N HIS A 241 -20.06 0.64 8.09
CA HIS A 241 -20.79 -0.60 7.81
C HIS A 241 -20.00 -1.52 6.87
N LEU A 242 -19.47 -0.99 5.75
CA LEU A 242 -18.66 -1.76 4.81
C LEU A 242 -17.39 -2.34 5.47
N ALA A 243 -16.71 -1.60 6.34
CA ALA A 243 -15.53 -2.09 7.03
C ALA A 243 -15.84 -3.36 7.84
N ARG A 244 -16.98 -3.40 8.55
CA ARG A 244 -17.41 -4.59 9.29
C ARG A 244 -17.71 -5.76 8.38
N VAL A 245 -18.50 -5.54 7.31
CA VAL A 245 -18.87 -6.57 6.35
C VAL A 245 -17.65 -7.14 5.64
N LEU A 246 -16.79 -6.27 5.07
CA LEU A 246 -15.60 -6.71 4.33
C LEU A 246 -14.57 -7.40 5.24
N THR A 247 -14.49 -7.01 6.51
CA THR A 247 -13.64 -7.69 7.48
C THR A 247 -14.18 -9.08 7.81
N GLU A 248 -15.50 -9.23 8.03
CA GLU A 248 -16.11 -10.54 8.26
C GLU A 248 -15.90 -11.47 7.07
N ASP A 249 -16.22 -10.99 5.86
CA ASP A 249 -16.05 -11.77 4.62
C ASP A 249 -14.57 -12.14 4.42
N GLY A 250 -13.67 -11.20 4.65
CA GLY A 250 -12.23 -11.43 4.54
C GLY A 250 -11.70 -12.48 5.52
N LEU A 251 -12.12 -12.43 6.77
CA LEU A 251 -11.74 -13.42 7.78
C LEU A 251 -12.27 -14.81 7.44
N ARG A 252 -13.53 -14.92 6.98
CA ARG A 252 -14.11 -16.19 6.53
C ARG A 252 -13.38 -16.75 5.30
N GLU A 253 -13.10 -15.91 4.30
CA GLU A 253 -12.37 -16.31 3.11
C GLU A 253 -10.94 -16.75 3.44
N ALA A 254 -10.23 -16.03 4.32
CA ALA A 254 -8.89 -16.39 4.76
C ALA A 254 -8.85 -17.78 5.42
N LEU A 255 -9.90 -18.14 6.18
CA LEU A 255 -10.05 -19.48 6.77
C LEU A 255 -10.32 -20.57 5.72
N ALA A 256 -11.04 -20.25 4.65
CA ALA A 256 -11.35 -21.20 3.58
C ALA A 256 -10.16 -21.44 2.62
N ARG A 257 -9.21 -20.55 2.58
CA ARG A 257 -7.96 -20.68 1.80
C ARG A 257 -6.93 -21.49 2.60
N ASN A 258 -6.85 -22.78 2.32
CA ASN A 258 -5.83 -23.68 2.87
C ASN A 258 -4.52 -23.59 2.09
#